data_23fd515b8535bb3877fd55d386b2e11e
#
_entry.id   23fd515b8535bb3877fd55d386b2e11e
#
_cell.length_a   1.000
_cell.length_b   1.000
_cell.length_c   1.000
_cell.angle_alpha   90.00
_cell.angle_beta   90.00
_cell.angle_gamma   90.00
#
_symmetry.space_group_name_H-M   'P 1'
#
loop_
_entity.id
_entity.type
_entity.pdbx_description
1 polymer ?
#
loop_
_entity_poly.entity_id
_entity_poly.type
_entity_poly.pdbx_seq_one_letter_code
_entity_poly.pdbx_strand_id
1 'polypeptide(L)'
;AGRVGFPVLVRPSYVLGGQNMRIVINDDELERQVLSIFKHLPDNRVLIDQFLERTKEAEIDAIYDGEDLHIMGIMEHIEPAGIHSGDSSAVLPTYSLSEQAIQTMCDHAHKIAQALNIRGLINIQFAIKEDQVYVIEANPRASRTTPFIAKAYQAPYLNIASRIMLGVNKLRDFDIVKKLDGYAIKIPVFSFEKFPGVDKRLGPEMKSTGEAIHFIKDLKDPYFRELDRNRSMYLYN
;
A
#
# COMPACT_ATOMS: atom_id res chain seq x y z
N ALA A 1 1.24 11.66 -22.14
CA ALA A 1 -0.15 11.16 -22.19
C ALA A 1 -0.43 10.43 -23.49
N GLY A 2 -0.03 10.94 -24.66
CA GLY A 2 -0.35 10.32 -25.95
C GLY A 2 0.03 8.85 -26.14
N ARG A 3 0.96 8.31 -25.35
CA ARG A 3 1.33 6.87 -25.38
C ARG A 3 0.53 6.00 -24.43
N VAL A 4 0.06 6.56 -23.31
CA VAL A 4 -0.58 5.78 -22.23
C VAL A 4 -2.10 5.95 -22.20
N GLY A 5 -2.62 7.01 -22.86
CA GLY A 5 -4.05 7.35 -22.84
C GLY A 5 -4.50 7.99 -21.51
N PHE A 6 -5.66 8.64 -21.53
CA PHE A 6 -6.30 9.18 -20.33
C PHE A 6 -7.28 8.17 -19.72
N PRO A 7 -7.54 8.24 -18.39
CA PRO A 7 -6.94 9.14 -17.41
C PRO A 7 -5.49 8.79 -17.08
N VAL A 8 -4.68 9.78 -16.71
CA VAL A 8 -3.31 9.57 -16.26
C VAL A 8 -3.09 10.11 -14.85
N LEU A 9 -2.16 9.48 -14.12
CA LEU A 9 -1.66 9.94 -12.85
C LEU A 9 -0.38 10.74 -13.08
N VAL A 10 -0.39 12.00 -12.68
CA VAL A 10 0.77 12.90 -12.74
C VAL A 10 1.41 12.95 -11.37
N ARG A 11 2.70 12.61 -11.28
CA ARG A 11 3.44 12.60 -10.01
C ARG A 11 4.84 13.17 -10.14
N PRO A 12 5.28 14.03 -9.21
CA PRO A 12 6.67 14.43 -9.09
C PRO A 12 7.53 13.24 -8.65
N SER A 13 8.80 13.17 -9.10
CA SER A 13 9.65 11.99 -8.83
C SER A 13 10.15 11.89 -7.38
N TYR A 14 10.24 12.99 -6.65
CA TYR A 14 10.84 13.03 -5.32
C TYR A 14 9.93 13.74 -4.32
N VAL A 15 8.76 13.13 -4.06
CA VAL A 15 7.80 13.61 -3.05
C VAL A 15 7.41 12.48 -2.11
N LEU A 16 7.05 12.84 -0.88
CA LEU A 16 6.58 11.92 0.15
C LEU A 16 5.06 12.03 0.31
N GLY A 17 4.40 10.91 0.58
CA GLY A 17 2.97 10.89 0.94
C GLY A 17 2.04 11.39 -0.16
N GLY A 18 2.39 11.22 -1.43
CA GLY A 18 1.53 11.58 -2.56
C GLY A 18 1.39 13.08 -2.84
N GLN A 19 2.23 13.94 -2.25
CA GLN A 19 2.17 15.38 -2.45
C GLN A 19 2.23 15.75 -3.93
N ASN A 20 1.34 16.67 -4.36
CA ASN A 20 1.20 17.14 -5.75
C ASN A 20 0.90 16.02 -6.78
N MET A 21 0.50 14.83 -6.34
CA MET A 21 -0.04 13.82 -7.23
C MET A 21 -1.47 14.17 -7.62
N ARG A 22 -1.81 14.00 -8.90
CA ARG A 22 -3.16 14.26 -9.41
C ARG A 22 -3.51 13.35 -10.57
N ILE A 23 -4.75 12.85 -10.53
CA ILE A 23 -5.37 12.20 -11.69
C ILE A 23 -5.88 13.30 -12.60
N VAL A 24 -5.55 13.24 -13.89
CA VAL A 24 -5.98 14.18 -14.92
C VAL A 24 -6.59 13.42 -16.10
N ILE A 25 -7.61 14.02 -16.71
CA ILE A 25 -8.48 13.35 -17.70
C ILE A 25 -8.34 13.90 -19.12
N ASN A 26 -7.58 14.98 -19.30
CA ASN A 26 -7.36 15.62 -20.60
C ASN A 26 -6.04 16.40 -20.62
N ASP A 27 -5.66 16.85 -21.83
CA ASP A 27 -4.40 17.58 -22.04
C ASP A 27 -4.38 18.94 -21.31
N ASP A 28 -5.50 19.67 -21.23
CA ASP A 28 -5.56 20.98 -20.56
C ASP A 28 -5.31 20.87 -19.05
N GLU A 29 -5.83 19.80 -18.42
CA GLU A 29 -5.56 19.53 -17.01
C GLU A 29 -4.13 19.08 -16.80
N LEU A 30 -3.60 18.27 -17.73
CA LEU A 30 -2.23 17.80 -17.68
C LEU A 30 -1.26 18.97 -17.73
N GLU A 31 -1.42 19.89 -18.69
CA GLU A 31 -0.57 21.06 -18.83
C GLU A 31 -0.59 21.93 -17.58
N ARG A 32 -1.79 22.25 -17.06
CA ARG A 32 -1.95 23.02 -15.83
C ARG A 32 -1.26 22.37 -14.63
N GLN A 33 -1.39 21.06 -14.47
CA GLN A 33 -0.77 20.33 -13.36
C GLN A 33 0.75 20.30 -13.48
N VAL A 34 1.29 20.04 -14.67
CA VAL A 34 2.74 20.02 -14.92
C VAL A 34 3.35 21.41 -14.68
N LEU A 35 2.72 22.47 -15.19
CA LEU A 35 3.16 23.85 -14.95
C LEU A 35 3.13 24.20 -13.45
N SER A 36 2.09 23.78 -12.74
CA SER A 36 2.01 23.97 -11.28
C SER A 36 3.15 23.27 -10.55
N ILE A 37 3.49 22.04 -10.94
CA ILE A 37 4.61 21.31 -10.33
C ILE A 37 5.94 22.05 -10.58
N PHE A 38 6.24 22.41 -11.81
CA PHE A 38 7.49 23.10 -12.15
C PHE A 38 7.62 24.49 -11.53
N LYS A 39 6.50 25.16 -11.26
CA LYS A 39 6.52 26.44 -10.53
C LYS A 39 7.07 26.30 -9.11
N HIS A 40 6.79 25.19 -8.43
CA HIS A 40 7.18 24.96 -7.05
C HIS A 40 8.42 24.06 -6.93
N LEU A 41 8.66 23.22 -7.94
CA LEU A 41 9.72 22.21 -7.98
C LEU A 41 10.39 22.21 -9.37
N PRO A 42 11.12 23.26 -9.75
CA PRO A 42 11.61 23.48 -11.13
C PRO A 42 12.58 22.39 -11.61
N ASP A 43 13.36 21.81 -10.72
CA ASP A 43 14.35 20.77 -11.04
C ASP A 43 13.80 19.33 -10.92
N ASN A 44 12.52 19.17 -10.59
CA ASN A 44 11.93 17.86 -10.38
C ASN A 44 11.52 17.23 -11.72
N ARG A 45 11.63 15.90 -11.79
CA ARG A 45 11.07 15.12 -12.90
C ARG A 45 9.62 14.83 -12.61
N VAL A 46 8.80 14.84 -13.65
CA VAL A 46 7.38 14.45 -13.56
C VAL A 46 7.20 13.12 -14.26
N LEU A 47 6.62 12.16 -13.55
CA LEU A 47 6.18 10.88 -14.10
C LEU A 47 4.71 10.99 -14.49
N ILE A 48 4.37 10.39 -15.62
CA ILE A 48 3.02 10.31 -16.14
C ILE A 48 2.71 8.84 -16.33
N ASP A 49 1.93 8.29 -15.42
CA ASP A 49 1.53 6.88 -15.45
C ASP A 49 0.08 6.75 -15.90
N GLN A 50 -0.26 5.65 -16.55
CA GLN A 50 -1.66 5.31 -16.81
C GLN A 50 -2.39 5.12 -15.47
N PHE A 51 -3.53 5.80 -15.29
CA PHE A 51 -4.38 5.55 -14.13
C PHE A 51 -5.23 4.30 -14.39
N LEU A 52 -5.06 3.31 -13.52
CA LEU A 52 -5.79 2.05 -13.62
C LEU A 52 -7.09 2.15 -12.84
N GLU A 53 -8.19 2.40 -13.53
CA GLU A 53 -9.52 2.45 -12.91
C GLU A 53 -9.99 1.05 -12.47
N ARG A 54 -10.79 1.03 -11.39
CA ARG A 54 -11.44 -0.18 -10.85
C ARG A 54 -10.45 -1.28 -10.48
N THR A 55 -9.31 -0.90 -9.94
CA THR A 55 -8.32 -1.83 -9.43
C THR A 55 -8.48 -2.04 -7.93
N LYS A 56 -8.14 -3.25 -7.47
CA LYS A 56 -7.88 -3.51 -6.06
C LYS A 56 -6.46 -3.06 -5.76
N GLU A 57 -6.25 -2.55 -4.57
CA GLU A 57 -4.90 -2.35 -4.05
C GLU A 57 -4.59 -3.39 -2.97
N ALA A 58 -3.35 -3.82 -2.95
CA ALA A 58 -2.83 -4.67 -1.89
C ALA A 58 -1.36 -4.34 -1.63
N GLU A 59 -0.89 -4.64 -0.45
CA GLU A 59 0.50 -4.44 -0.07
C GLU A 59 1.10 -5.69 0.57
N ILE A 60 2.39 -5.90 0.31
CA ILE A 60 3.22 -6.90 0.97
C ILE A 60 4.16 -6.18 1.91
N ASP A 61 4.20 -6.61 3.16
CA ASP A 61 5.32 -6.37 4.06
C ASP A 61 6.14 -7.65 4.20
N ALA A 62 7.46 -7.53 4.02
CA ALA A 62 8.36 -8.67 4.05
C ALA A 62 9.69 -8.33 4.71
N ILE A 63 10.41 -9.39 5.12
CA ILE A 63 11.80 -9.33 5.59
C ILE A 63 12.65 -10.12 4.60
N TYR A 64 13.75 -9.51 4.14
CA TYR A 64 14.74 -10.15 3.28
C TYR A 64 16.11 -10.14 3.95
N ASP A 65 16.81 -11.27 3.97
CA ASP A 65 18.11 -11.40 4.65
C ASP A 65 19.31 -11.40 3.71
N GLY A 66 19.06 -11.16 2.41
CA GLY A 66 20.02 -11.23 1.33
C GLY A 66 20.04 -12.57 0.59
N GLU A 67 19.31 -13.57 1.09
CA GLU A 67 19.17 -14.91 0.51
C GLU A 67 17.68 -15.29 0.44
N ASP A 68 17.01 -15.29 1.58
CA ASP A 68 15.62 -15.71 1.74
C ASP A 68 14.70 -14.50 1.97
N LEU A 69 13.45 -14.59 1.48
CA LEU A 69 12.37 -13.64 1.73
C LEU A 69 11.29 -14.29 2.59
N HIS A 70 10.96 -13.65 3.70
CA HIS A 70 9.79 -13.99 4.51
C HIS A 70 8.68 -12.95 4.32
N ILE A 71 7.55 -13.37 3.74
CA ILE A 71 6.34 -12.54 3.66
C ILE A 71 5.70 -12.48 5.05
N MET A 72 5.77 -11.33 5.69
CA MET A 72 5.16 -11.09 7.00
C MET A 72 3.63 -11.12 6.87
N GLY A 73 3.09 -10.41 5.90
CA GLY A 73 1.67 -10.37 5.58
C GLY A 73 1.37 -9.74 4.24
N ILE A 74 0.20 -10.07 3.71
CA ILE A 74 -0.37 -9.46 2.52
C ILE A 74 -1.69 -8.82 2.95
N MET A 75 -1.79 -7.51 2.80
CA MET A 75 -2.98 -6.75 3.16
C MET A 75 -3.72 -6.30 1.92
N GLU A 76 -5.02 -6.52 1.88
CA GLU A 76 -5.89 -6.06 0.80
C GLU A 76 -6.68 -4.82 1.25
N HIS A 77 -6.60 -3.73 0.46
CA HIS A 77 -7.31 -2.50 0.76
C HIS A 77 -8.80 -2.63 0.44
N ILE A 78 -9.63 -2.00 1.27
CA ILE A 78 -11.07 -1.94 1.07
C ILE A 78 -11.44 -0.81 0.12
N GLU A 79 -10.86 0.37 0.31
CA GLU A 79 -11.08 1.52 -0.57
C GLU A 79 -10.44 1.28 -1.95
N PRO A 80 -10.98 1.93 -3.01
CA PRO A 80 -10.47 1.78 -4.36
C PRO A 80 -9.08 2.40 -4.52
N ALA A 81 -8.38 1.97 -5.59
CA ALA A 81 -7.11 2.53 -5.99
C ALA A 81 -7.17 4.06 -6.18
N GLY A 82 -6.07 4.72 -5.81
CA GLY A 82 -5.94 6.16 -5.85
C GLY A 82 -6.14 6.86 -4.50
N ILE A 83 -6.51 6.12 -3.45
CA ILE A 83 -6.49 6.59 -2.07
C ILE A 83 -5.16 6.14 -1.45
N HIS A 84 -4.48 7.06 -0.74
CA HIS A 84 -3.21 6.73 -0.09
C HIS A 84 -3.38 5.52 0.86
N SER A 85 -2.44 4.57 0.81
CA SER A 85 -2.50 3.32 1.59
C SER A 85 -2.68 3.55 3.11
N GLY A 86 -2.12 4.64 3.64
CA GLY A 86 -2.31 5.05 5.03
C GLY A 86 -3.74 5.47 5.39
N ASP A 87 -4.51 5.89 4.40
CA ASP A 87 -5.89 6.36 4.55
C ASP A 87 -6.93 5.29 4.21
N SER A 88 -6.49 4.17 3.69
CA SER A 88 -7.34 3.03 3.36
C SER A 88 -7.48 2.08 4.54
N SER A 89 -8.69 1.56 4.74
CA SER A 89 -8.92 0.37 5.55
C SER A 89 -8.31 -0.84 4.82
N ALA A 90 -7.74 -1.78 5.54
CA ALA A 90 -7.14 -2.95 4.92
C ALA A 90 -7.38 -4.22 5.75
N VAL A 91 -7.49 -5.35 5.07
CA VAL A 91 -7.78 -6.65 5.66
C VAL A 91 -6.57 -7.56 5.57
N LEU A 92 -6.25 -8.23 6.66
CA LEU A 92 -5.18 -9.21 6.80
C LEU A 92 -5.77 -10.53 7.33
N PRO A 93 -5.52 -11.70 6.70
CA PRO A 93 -4.98 -11.85 5.35
C PRO A 93 -5.92 -11.32 4.26
N THR A 94 -5.48 -11.33 3.01
CA THR A 94 -6.31 -10.95 1.85
C THR A 94 -7.57 -11.80 1.78
N TYR A 95 -8.66 -11.23 1.29
CA TYR A 95 -9.97 -11.91 1.31
C TYR A 95 -10.60 -12.10 -0.07
N SER A 96 -10.17 -11.33 -1.07
CA SER A 96 -10.79 -11.37 -2.41
C SER A 96 -9.80 -11.50 -3.56
N LEU A 97 -8.50 -11.59 -3.27
CA LEU A 97 -7.47 -11.83 -4.28
C LEU A 97 -7.39 -13.32 -4.65
N SER A 98 -7.15 -13.60 -5.92
CA SER A 98 -6.91 -14.96 -6.38
C SER A 98 -5.55 -15.48 -5.90
N GLU A 99 -5.42 -16.80 -5.78
CA GLU A 99 -4.13 -17.45 -5.46
C GLU A 99 -3.06 -17.10 -6.49
N GLN A 100 -3.42 -16.98 -7.77
CA GLN A 100 -2.52 -16.58 -8.85
C GLN A 100 -1.99 -15.16 -8.64
N ALA A 101 -2.84 -14.20 -8.30
CA ALA A 101 -2.43 -12.83 -8.02
C ALA A 101 -1.49 -12.79 -6.80
N ILE A 102 -1.85 -13.50 -5.72
CA ILE A 102 -1.02 -13.61 -4.51
C ILE A 102 0.37 -14.18 -4.84
N GLN A 103 0.43 -15.27 -5.60
CA GLN A 103 1.71 -15.87 -5.99
C GLN A 103 2.54 -14.91 -6.83
N THR A 104 1.92 -14.21 -7.79
CA THR A 104 2.59 -13.22 -8.62
C THR A 104 3.15 -12.05 -7.78
N MET A 105 2.39 -11.58 -6.80
CA MET A 105 2.85 -10.55 -5.86
C MET A 105 4.07 -11.03 -5.05
N CYS A 106 4.06 -12.26 -4.54
CA CYS A 106 5.18 -12.86 -3.81
C CYS A 106 6.43 -12.98 -4.70
N ASP A 107 6.28 -13.42 -5.94
CA ASP A 107 7.38 -13.54 -6.91
C ASP A 107 7.98 -12.18 -7.25
N HIS A 108 7.14 -11.14 -7.43
CA HIS A 108 7.60 -9.78 -7.64
C HIS A 108 8.33 -9.26 -6.40
N ALA A 109 7.81 -9.50 -5.20
CA ALA A 109 8.44 -9.07 -3.96
C ALA A 109 9.85 -9.67 -3.81
N HIS A 110 10.02 -10.96 -4.12
CA HIS A 110 11.31 -11.62 -4.07
C HIS A 110 12.31 -11.01 -5.08
N LYS A 111 11.89 -10.86 -6.34
CA LYS A 111 12.72 -10.28 -7.40
C LYS A 111 13.14 -8.85 -7.08
N ILE A 112 12.22 -8.03 -6.54
CA ILE A 112 12.50 -6.64 -6.18
C ILE A 112 13.47 -6.58 -5.00
N ALA A 113 13.24 -7.36 -3.93
CA ALA A 113 14.11 -7.41 -2.76
C ALA A 113 15.54 -7.82 -3.15
N GLN A 114 15.67 -8.81 -4.03
CA GLN A 114 16.94 -9.27 -4.57
C GLN A 114 17.62 -8.20 -5.43
N ALA A 115 16.89 -7.60 -6.38
CA ALA A 115 17.44 -6.58 -7.29
C ALA A 115 17.91 -5.31 -6.55
N LEU A 116 17.20 -4.94 -5.47
CA LEU A 116 17.59 -3.80 -4.62
C LEU A 116 18.64 -4.16 -3.56
N ASN A 117 19.07 -5.42 -3.49
CA ASN A 117 20.03 -5.93 -2.50
C ASN A 117 19.66 -5.52 -1.06
N ILE A 118 18.39 -5.72 -0.71
CA ILE A 118 17.86 -5.32 0.59
C ILE A 118 18.37 -6.26 1.69
N ARG A 119 18.56 -5.70 2.88
CA ARG A 119 18.70 -6.48 4.10
C ARG A 119 17.81 -5.86 5.17
N GLY A 120 16.75 -6.54 5.54
CA GLY A 120 15.74 -6.07 6.48
C GLY A 120 14.35 -5.95 5.86
N LEU A 121 13.62 -4.91 6.23
CA LEU A 121 12.23 -4.71 5.86
C LEU A 121 12.04 -4.11 4.47
N ILE A 122 11.02 -4.58 3.79
CA ILE A 122 10.51 -3.99 2.55
C ILE A 122 8.98 -4.00 2.57
N ASN A 123 8.40 -2.90 2.13
CA ASN A 123 6.97 -2.79 1.82
C ASN A 123 6.81 -2.55 0.32
N ILE A 124 5.92 -3.30 -0.32
CA ILE A 124 5.64 -3.16 -1.76
C ILE A 124 4.13 -3.04 -1.93
N GLN A 125 3.72 -2.01 -2.68
CA GLN A 125 2.32 -1.74 -3.00
C GLN A 125 2.03 -2.17 -4.44
N PHE A 126 0.86 -2.80 -4.62
CA PHE A 126 0.41 -3.36 -5.88
C PHE A 126 -0.99 -2.89 -6.23
N ALA A 127 -1.23 -2.68 -7.52
CA ALA A 127 -2.57 -2.59 -8.09
C ALA A 127 -2.89 -3.90 -8.82
N ILE A 128 -4.08 -4.43 -8.60
CA ILE A 128 -4.53 -5.69 -9.20
C ILE A 128 -5.78 -5.43 -10.05
N LYS A 129 -5.68 -5.71 -11.36
CA LYS A 129 -6.79 -5.59 -12.31
C LYS A 129 -6.94 -6.89 -13.08
N GLU A 130 -8.09 -7.55 -12.94
CA GLU A 130 -8.36 -8.81 -13.66
C GLU A 130 -7.23 -9.84 -13.51
N ASP A 131 -6.75 -10.02 -12.27
CA ASP A 131 -5.60 -10.86 -11.88
C ASP A 131 -4.21 -10.41 -12.43
N GLN A 132 -4.16 -9.36 -13.23
CA GLN A 132 -2.89 -8.73 -13.58
C GLN A 132 -2.37 -7.88 -12.42
N VAL A 133 -1.12 -8.12 -12.04
CA VAL A 133 -0.46 -7.47 -10.91
C VAL A 133 0.50 -6.41 -11.40
N TYR A 134 0.32 -5.19 -10.95
CA TYR A 134 1.16 -4.04 -11.24
C TYR A 134 1.83 -3.55 -9.96
N VAL A 135 3.14 -3.30 -10.02
CA VAL A 135 3.86 -2.69 -8.91
C VAL A 135 3.64 -1.18 -8.92
N ILE A 136 3.11 -0.63 -7.84
CA ILE A 136 2.95 0.82 -7.66
C ILE A 136 4.25 1.42 -7.14
N GLU A 137 4.77 0.88 -6.03
CA GLU A 137 6.03 1.30 -5.43
C GLU A 137 6.63 0.23 -4.54
N ALA A 138 7.95 0.33 -4.33
CA ALA A 138 8.69 -0.50 -3.38
C ALA A 138 9.46 0.39 -2.40
N ASN A 139 9.23 0.20 -1.12
CA ASN A 139 9.79 0.97 -0.03
C ASN A 139 10.76 0.10 0.80
N PRO A 140 12.10 0.20 0.62
CA PRO A 140 13.08 -0.59 1.36
C PRO A 140 13.27 -0.06 2.79
N ARG A 141 12.23 -0.09 3.57
CA ARG A 141 12.14 0.40 4.95
C ARG A 141 10.95 -0.22 5.65
N ALA A 142 10.87 -0.03 6.98
CA ALA A 142 9.64 -0.32 7.72
C ALA A 142 8.48 0.54 7.20
N SER A 143 7.30 -0.07 7.09
CA SER A 143 6.04 0.59 6.82
C SER A 143 5.27 0.87 8.11
N ARG A 144 4.19 1.66 8.04
CA ARG A 144 3.26 1.81 9.16
C ARG A 144 2.50 0.51 9.44
N THR A 145 2.32 -0.33 8.42
CA THR A 145 1.65 -1.63 8.53
C THR A 145 2.51 -2.70 9.18
N THR A 146 3.84 -2.56 9.21
CA THR A 146 4.74 -3.51 9.90
C THR A 146 4.33 -3.80 11.36
N PRO A 147 4.13 -2.79 12.25
CA PRO A 147 3.68 -3.05 13.62
C PRO A 147 2.24 -3.57 13.70
N PHE A 148 1.37 -3.21 12.75
CA PHE A 148 0.03 -3.76 12.65
C PHE A 148 0.08 -5.28 12.39
N ILE A 149 0.83 -5.71 11.37
CA ILE A 149 0.99 -7.12 11.01
C ILE A 149 1.62 -7.91 12.16
N ALA A 150 2.65 -7.33 12.81
CA ALA A 150 3.30 -7.96 13.96
C ALA A 150 2.32 -8.22 15.12
N LYS A 151 1.44 -7.26 15.41
CA LYS A 151 0.38 -7.41 16.42
C LYS A 151 -0.68 -8.40 15.98
N ALA A 152 -1.15 -8.33 14.73
CA ALA A 152 -2.18 -9.21 14.20
C ALA A 152 -1.76 -10.68 14.28
N TYR A 153 -0.55 -11.00 13.85
CA TYR A 153 -0.02 -12.35 13.88
C TYR A 153 0.67 -12.76 15.19
N GLN A 154 0.79 -11.84 16.16
CA GLN A 154 1.52 -12.04 17.42
C GLN A 154 2.96 -12.54 17.17
N ALA A 155 3.60 -12.07 16.11
CA ALA A 155 4.92 -12.48 15.69
C ALA A 155 5.97 -11.39 15.95
N PRO A 156 7.19 -11.74 16.39
CA PRO A 156 8.23 -10.77 16.78
C PRO A 156 8.99 -10.19 15.57
N TYR A 157 8.28 -9.79 14.52
CA TYR A 157 8.86 -9.36 13.24
C TYR A 157 9.86 -8.22 13.36
N LEU A 158 9.58 -7.23 14.22
CA LEU A 158 10.48 -6.09 14.42
C LEU A 158 11.82 -6.53 15.02
N ASN A 159 11.80 -7.46 15.98
CA ASN A 159 13.03 -8.02 16.54
C ASN A 159 13.80 -8.82 15.49
N ILE A 160 13.13 -9.69 14.74
CA ILE A 160 13.70 -10.49 13.66
C ILE A 160 14.38 -9.58 12.62
N ALA A 161 13.64 -8.58 12.12
CA ALA A 161 14.17 -7.63 11.15
C ALA A 161 15.39 -6.89 11.66
N SER A 162 15.39 -6.41 12.90
CA SER A 162 16.51 -5.73 13.51
C SER A 162 17.77 -6.60 13.58
N ARG A 163 17.63 -7.87 13.96
CA ARG A 163 18.74 -8.82 14.02
C ARG A 163 19.31 -9.17 12.63
N ILE A 164 18.44 -9.26 11.62
CA ILE A 164 18.85 -9.45 10.22
C ILE A 164 19.59 -8.22 9.69
N MET A 165 19.08 -7.00 9.97
CA MET A 165 19.72 -5.75 9.55
C MET A 165 21.10 -5.59 10.16
N LEU A 166 21.30 -6.02 11.41
CA LEU A 166 22.60 -6.03 12.10
C LEU A 166 23.53 -7.15 11.61
N GLY A 167 23.03 -8.06 10.76
CA GLY A 167 23.83 -9.20 10.27
C GLY A 167 24.07 -10.29 11.31
N VAL A 168 23.35 -10.27 12.43
CA VAL A 168 23.50 -11.23 13.54
C VAL A 168 22.86 -12.57 13.21
N ASN A 169 21.75 -12.55 12.47
CA ASN A 169 20.98 -13.76 12.12
C ASN A 169 20.57 -13.76 10.65
N LYS A 170 20.17 -14.95 10.17
CA LYS A 170 19.46 -15.19 8.92
C LYS A 170 18.00 -15.58 9.22
N LEU A 171 17.11 -15.50 8.23
CA LEU A 171 15.70 -15.90 8.37
C LEU A 171 15.55 -17.36 8.83
N ARG A 172 16.41 -18.25 8.34
CA ARG A 172 16.43 -19.68 8.72
C ARG A 172 16.71 -19.96 10.20
N ASP A 173 17.22 -18.98 10.93
CA ASP A 173 17.52 -19.10 12.37
C ASP A 173 16.28 -18.89 13.25
N PHE A 174 15.13 -18.55 12.65
CA PHE A 174 13.91 -18.23 13.36
C PHE A 174 12.78 -19.20 13.00
N ASP A 175 12.10 -19.69 14.02
CA ASP A 175 10.81 -20.36 13.85
C ASP A 175 9.68 -19.30 13.95
N ILE A 176 9.19 -18.87 12.78
CA ILE A 176 8.21 -17.77 12.69
C ILE A 176 6.80 -18.35 12.64
N VAL A 177 6.12 -18.32 13.76
CA VAL A 177 4.73 -18.79 13.88
C VAL A 177 3.78 -17.61 13.80
N LYS A 178 2.80 -17.68 12.91
CA LYS A 178 1.70 -16.70 12.78
C LYS A 178 0.48 -17.22 13.56
N LYS A 179 -0.04 -16.39 14.46
CA LYS A 179 -1.21 -16.73 15.29
C LYS A 179 -2.33 -15.73 15.00
N LEU A 180 -3.20 -16.05 14.06
CA LEU A 180 -4.41 -15.27 13.77
C LEU A 180 -5.56 -16.23 13.50
N ASP A 181 -6.62 -16.13 14.31
CA ASP A 181 -7.88 -16.83 14.11
C ASP A 181 -8.88 -15.84 13.50
N GLY A 182 -9.09 -15.97 12.17
CA GLY A 182 -9.92 -15.04 11.40
C GLY A 182 -9.11 -13.96 10.70
N TYR A 183 -9.57 -12.72 10.81
CA TYR A 183 -9.00 -11.57 10.09
C TYR A 183 -8.72 -10.41 11.04
N ALA A 184 -7.72 -9.60 10.69
CA ALA A 184 -7.45 -8.31 11.30
C ALA A 184 -7.73 -7.19 10.29
N ILE A 185 -8.51 -6.20 10.71
CA ILE A 185 -8.85 -5.03 9.88
C ILE A 185 -8.07 -3.83 10.41
N LYS A 186 -7.28 -3.22 9.54
CA LYS A 186 -6.66 -1.91 9.79
C LYS A 186 -7.69 -0.82 9.51
N ILE A 187 -7.85 0.10 10.43
CA ILE A 187 -8.78 1.22 10.34
C ILE A 187 -7.98 2.51 10.46
N PRO A 188 -7.99 3.40 9.43
CA PRO A 188 -7.32 4.69 9.52
C PRO A 188 -8.03 5.61 10.53
N VAL A 189 -7.25 6.41 11.24
CA VAL A 189 -7.75 7.42 12.17
C VAL A 189 -7.45 8.80 11.62
N PHE A 190 -8.48 9.65 11.53
CA PHE A 190 -8.38 11.01 11.02
C PHE A 190 -8.64 12.03 12.14
N SER A 191 -7.76 13.01 12.25
CA SER A 191 -7.89 14.11 13.23
C SER A 191 -8.37 15.42 12.58
N PHE A 192 -9.32 15.34 11.65
CA PHE A 192 -9.81 16.51 10.90
C PHE A 192 -10.34 17.63 11.79
N GLU A 193 -10.90 17.30 12.96
CA GLU A 193 -11.38 18.29 13.91
C GLU A 193 -10.26 19.18 14.48
N LYS A 194 -9.03 18.66 14.53
CA LYS A 194 -7.85 19.39 15.01
C LYS A 194 -7.22 20.29 13.94
N PHE A 195 -7.60 20.11 12.68
CA PHE A 195 -7.04 20.81 11.53
C PHE A 195 -8.16 21.45 10.70
N PRO A 196 -8.72 22.60 11.17
CA PRO A 196 -9.78 23.29 10.45
C PRO A 196 -9.26 23.79 9.09
N GLY A 197 -10.08 23.64 8.05
CA GLY A 197 -9.76 24.06 6.68
C GLY A 197 -9.04 23.01 5.80
N VAL A 198 -8.69 21.86 6.34
CA VAL A 198 -8.16 20.75 5.53
C VAL A 198 -9.28 20.10 4.71
N ASP A 199 -9.01 19.85 3.44
CA ASP A 199 -9.91 19.07 2.58
C ASP A 199 -10.00 17.63 3.09
N LYS A 200 -11.21 17.19 3.45
CA LYS A 200 -11.49 15.87 4.02
C LYS A 200 -11.63 14.78 2.97
N ARG A 201 -11.68 15.12 1.68
CA ARG A 201 -11.78 14.13 0.60
C ARG A 201 -10.49 13.32 0.54
N LEU A 202 -10.64 11.99 0.54
CA LEU A 202 -9.50 11.08 0.41
C LEU A 202 -8.96 11.08 -1.02
N GLY A 203 -7.67 10.81 -1.15
CA GLY A 203 -6.98 10.81 -2.43
C GLY A 203 -5.54 10.31 -2.27
N PRO A 204 -4.66 10.60 -3.25
CA PRO A 204 -3.28 10.11 -3.21
C PRO A 204 -2.44 10.71 -2.07
N GLU A 205 -2.83 11.87 -1.53
CA GLU A 205 -2.15 12.52 -0.41
C GLU A 205 -2.66 11.99 0.94
N MET A 206 -1.73 11.56 1.79
CA MET A 206 -2.04 11.02 3.11
C MET A 206 -2.62 12.05 4.09
N LYS A 207 -3.72 11.71 4.75
CA LYS A 207 -4.43 12.56 5.74
C LYS A 207 -4.63 11.92 7.10
N SER A 208 -4.48 10.59 7.19
CA SER A 208 -4.60 9.86 8.46
C SER A 208 -3.47 10.21 9.42
N THR A 209 -3.80 10.27 10.71
CA THR A 209 -2.88 10.59 11.80
C THR A 209 -2.56 9.40 12.70
N GLY A 210 -3.21 8.27 12.46
CA GLY A 210 -3.03 7.04 13.21
C GLY A 210 -3.80 5.89 12.58
N GLU A 211 -3.74 4.74 13.23
CA GLU A 211 -4.48 3.54 12.83
C GLU A 211 -4.93 2.73 14.04
N ALA A 212 -6.04 2.03 13.89
CA ALA A 212 -6.58 1.08 14.86
C ALA A 212 -6.61 -0.32 14.24
N ILE A 213 -6.67 -1.34 15.10
CA ILE A 213 -6.84 -2.73 14.71
C ILE A 213 -8.17 -3.25 15.23
N HIS A 214 -8.91 -3.94 14.36
CA HIS A 214 -10.14 -4.65 14.71
C HIS A 214 -10.02 -6.10 14.27
N PHE A 215 -10.35 -7.03 15.16
CA PHE A 215 -10.30 -8.47 14.87
C PHE A 215 -11.70 -9.00 14.62
N ILE A 216 -11.86 -9.79 13.57
CA ILE A 216 -13.09 -10.50 13.23
C ILE A 216 -12.81 -11.98 12.98
N LYS A 217 -13.78 -12.84 13.27
CA LYS A 217 -13.64 -14.28 13.03
C LYS A 217 -13.84 -14.67 11.58
N ASP A 218 -14.79 -14.04 10.93
CA ASP A 218 -15.12 -14.32 9.55
C ASP A 218 -15.65 -13.05 8.83
N LEU A 219 -15.73 -13.12 7.50
CA LEU A 219 -16.17 -12.01 6.64
C LEU A 219 -17.69 -11.76 6.68
N LYS A 220 -18.45 -12.51 7.50
CA LYS A 220 -19.88 -12.25 7.75
C LYS A 220 -20.07 -11.23 8.87
N ASP A 221 -19.00 -10.83 9.53
CA ASP A 221 -19.04 -9.80 10.58
C ASP A 221 -19.73 -8.54 10.06
N PRO A 222 -20.70 -7.98 10.81
CA PRO A 222 -21.46 -6.80 10.38
C PRO A 222 -20.58 -5.59 10.07
N TYR A 223 -19.51 -5.39 10.84
CA TYR A 223 -18.58 -4.29 10.64
C TYR A 223 -17.83 -4.42 9.30
N PHE A 224 -17.31 -5.63 9.00
CA PHE A 224 -16.67 -5.88 7.71
C PHE A 224 -17.64 -5.68 6.55
N ARG A 225 -18.87 -6.19 6.65
CA ARG A 225 -19.89 -6.04 5.61
C ARG A 225 -20.26 -4.59 5.34
N GLU A 226 -20.25 -3.76 6.36
CA GLU A 226 -20.49 -2.32 6.20
C GLU A 226 -19.33 -1.65 5.46
N LEU A 227 -18.09 -1.95 5.82
CA LEU A 227 -16.91 -1.44 5.13
C LEU A 227 -16.89 -1.86 3.65
N ASP A 228 -17.11 -3.14 3.38
CA ASP A 228 -17.08 -3.69 2.01
C ASP A 228 -18.25 -3.16 1.14
N ARG A 229 -19.42 -2.91 1.74
CA ARG A 229 -20.54 -2.25 1.06
C ARG A 229 -20.17 -0.81 0.65
N ASN A 230 -19.49 -0.08 1.52
CA ASN A 230 -19.06 1.28 1.24
C ASN A 230 -18.02 1.32 0.11
N ARG A 231 -17.18 0.28 -0.03
CA ARG A 231 -16.30 0.09 -1.20
C ARG A 231 -17.08 0.18 -2.51
N SER A 232 -18.23 -0.50 -2.60
CA SER A 232 -19.07 -0.51 -3.81
C SER A 232 -19.53 0.90 -4.18
N MET A 233 -19.79 1.77 -3.19
CA MET A 233 -20.21 3.15 -3.44
C MET A 233 -19.10 4.02 -4.04
N TYR A 234 -17.85 3.74 -3.73
CA TYR A 234 -16.70 4.45 -4.34
C TYR A 234 -16.38 3.97 -5.77
N LEU A 235 -16.80 2.76 -6.13
CA LEU A 235 -16.53 2.20 -7.47
C LEU A 235 -17.58 2.63 -8.51
N TYR A 236 -18.74 3.16 -8.10
CA TYR A 236 -19.87 3.48 -8.97
C TYR A 236 -20.26 4.97 -9.00
N ASN A 237 -19.55 5.83 -8.30
CA ASN A 237 -19.61 7.29 -8.35
C ASN A 237 -18.32 7.86 -8.92
#